data_25c83030a3fe365d3ef7b72830cfb357
#
_entry.id   25c83030a3fe365d3ef7b72830cfb357
#
_cell.length_a   1.000
_cell.length_b   1.000
_cell.length_c   1.000
_cell.angle_alpha   90.00
_cell.angle_beta   90.00
_cell.angle_gamma   90.00
#
_symmetry.space_group_name_H-M   'P 1'
#
loop_
_entity.id
_entity.type
_entity.pdbx_description
1 polymer ?
#
loop_
_entity_poly.entity_id
_entity_poly.type
_entity_poly.pdbx_seq_one_letter_code
_entity_poly.pdbx_strand_id
1 'polypeptide(L)'
;RNILVPINKKYPIQELLDSVKRYVNSCDDKRITTIEYILIDQVNDTLDLAKELSDLLTQIPCKINLIPFNSFKESDYKKPSGNRVRRFKDYLIEKGYVTTIRSTRGDDIMAACGQLVGQVNDKTKRKERLNRAKIEVQAL
;
A
#
# COMPACT_ATOMS: atom_id res chain seq x y z
N ARG A 1 -5.27 10.88 -0.51
CA ARG A 1 -4.84 9.89 0.48
C ARG A 1 -5.83 9.73 1.64
N ASN A 2 -6.40 10.80 2.19
CA ASN A 2 -7.31 10.73 3.35
C ASN A 2 -8.54 9.84 3.14
N ILE A 3 -9.00 9.68 1.90
CA ILE A 3 -10.13 8.82 1.54
C ILE A 3 -9.69 7.36 1.48
N LEU A 4 -8.59 7.07 0.77
CA LEU A 4 -8.09 5.71 0.54
C LEU A 4 -7.36 5.12 1.76
N VAL A 5 -6.74 5.97 2.56
CA VAL A 5 -5.97 5.58 3.74
C VAL A 5 -6.39 6.47 4.92
N PRO A 6 -7.54 6.20 5.56
CA PRO A 6 -8.12 7.07 6.59
C PRO A 6 -7.21 7.35 7.78
N ILE A 7 -6.31 6.42 8.11
CA ILE A 7 -5.31 6.59 9.19
C ILE A 7 -4.38 7.79 8.94
N ASN A 8 -4.29 8.28 7.69
CA ASN A 8 -3.53 9.48 7.35
C ASN A 8 -4.06 10.76 8.05
N LYS A 9 -5.33 10.76 8.49
CA LYS A 9 -5.89 11.86 9.28
C LYS A 9 -5.28 11.93 10.68
N LYS A 10 -4.94 10.75 11.25
CA LYS A 10 -4.31 10.64 12.57
C LYS A 10 -2.79 10.78 12.49
N TYR A 11 -2.21 10.24 11.42
CA TYR A 11 -0.77 10.26 11.17
C TYR A 11 -0.51 10.81 9.77
N PRO A 12 -0.39 12.13 9.59
CA PRO A 12 -0.10 12.75 8.31
C PRO A 12 1.19 12.23 7.70
N ILE A 13 1.26 12.22 6.37
CA ILE A 13 2.43 11.68 5.66
C ILE A 13 3.73 12.38 6.08
N GLN A 14 3.69 13.67 6.37
CA GLN A 14 4.86 14.42 6.78
C GLN A 14 5.41 13.90 8.11
N GLU A 15 4.56 13.71 9.11
CA GLU A 15 4.96 13.17 10.43
C GLU A 15 5.56 11.76 10.30
N LEU A 16 4.97 10.93 9.42
CA LEU A 16 5.49 9.60 9.13
C LEU A 16 6.91 9.68 8.54
N LEU A 17 7.11 10.53 7.52
CA LEU A 17 8.41 10.70 6.87
C LEU A 17 9.46 11.29 7.80
N ASP A 18 9.09 12.24 8.64
CA ASP A 18 9.97 12.80 9.68
C ASP A 18 10.38 11.72 10.69
N SER A 19 9.47 10.81 11.02
CA SER A 19 9.77 9.68 11.92
C SER A 19 10.71 8.68 11.26
N VAL A 20 10.50 8.37 9.98
CA VAL A 20 11.41 7.52 9.18
C VAL A 20 12.80 8.15 9.11
N LYS A 21 12.88 9.45 8.84
CA LYS A 21 14.14 10.19 8.77
C LYS A 21 14.90 10.14 10.10
N ARG A 22 14.21 10.38 11.23
CA ARG A 22 14.83 10.27 12.56
C ARG A 22 15.34 8.86 12.81
N TYR A 23 14.54 7.83 12.49
CA TYR A 23 14.93 6.44 12.66
C TYR A 23 16.18 6.09 11.84
N VAL A 24 16.20 6.40 10.55
CA VAL A 24 17.34 6.10 9.67
C VAL A 24 18.60 6.81 10.15
N ASN A 25 18.50 8.08 10.59
CA ASN A 25 19.62 8.85 11.09
C ASN A 25 20.13 8.35 12.47
N SER A 26 19.31 7.67 13.25
CA SER A 26 19.70 7.09 14.53
C SER A 26 20.36 5.73 14.43
N CYS A 27 20.38 5.12 13.25
CA CYS A 27 21.02 3.83 13.03
C CYS A 27 22.46 4.00 12.59
N ASP A 28 23.40 3.28 13.22
CA ASP A 28 24.81 3.29 12.87
C ASP A 28 25.10 2.63 11.51
N ASP A 29 24.23 1.70 11.11
CA ASP A 29 24.26 1.07 9.81
C ASP A 29 23.48 1.93 8.77
N LYS A 30 24.00 2.00 7.55
CA LYS A 30 23.36 2.73 6.43
C LYS A 30 22.08 2.01 5.96
N ARG A 31 21.03 2.03 6.80
CA ARG A 31 19.75 1.42 6.45
C ARG A 31 19.05 2.16 5.33
N ILE A 32 18.48 1.40 4.41
CA ILE A 32 17.68 1.90 3.31
C ILE A 32 16.24 1.47 3.54
N THR A 33 15.34 2.44 3.60
CA THR A 33 13.90 2.18 3.71
C THR A 33 13.33 1.74 2.37
N THR A 34 12.33 0.86 2.38
CA THR A 34 11.55 0.55 1.17
C THR A 34 10.21 1.27 1.25
N ILE A 35 9.94 2.10 0.27
CA ILE A 35 8.65 2.79 0.09
C ILE A 35 7.81 1.96 -0.87
N GLU A 36 6.69 1.44 -0.40
CA GLU A 36 5.69 0.79 -1.25
C GLU A 36 4.66 1.82 -1.71
N TYR A 37 4.53 1.97 -3.04
CA TYR A 37 3.62 2.91 -3.66
C TYR A 37 2.63 2.18 -4.57
N ILE A 38 1.35 2.21 -4.19
CA ILE A 38 0.27 1.59 -4.98
C ILE A 38 -0.12 2.55 -6.09
N LEU A 39 0.02 2.10 -7.35
CA LEU A 39 -0.41 2.83 -8.54
C LEU A 39 -1.85 2.46 -8.91
N ILE A 40 -2.71 3.45 -9.02
CA ILE A 40 -4.14 3.32 -9.37
C ILE A 40 -4.40 4.16 -10.62
N ASP A 41 -5.02 3.56 -11.64
CA ASP A 41 -5.33 4.22 -12.90
C ASP A 41 -6.10 5.52 -12.70
N GLN A 42 -5.64 6.59 -13.33
CA GLN A 42 -6.21 7.95 -13.30
C GLN A 42 -6.37 8.57 -11.89
N VAL A 43 -5.79 7.96 -10.87
CA VAL A 43 -5.82 8.49 -9.51
C VAL A 43 -4.47 9.04 -9.09
N ASN A 44 -3.40 8.25 -9.27
CA ASN A 44 -2.07 8.62 -8.82
C ASN A 44 -0.94 8.10 -9.71
N ASP A 45 -1.20 7.89 -11.00
CA ASP A 45 -0.29 7.30 -11.98
C ASP A 45 0.25 8.29 -13.03
N THR A 46 0.14 9.60 -12.74
CA THR A 46 0.65 10.67 -13.62
C THR A 46 2.12 11.01 -13.33
N LEU A 47 2.81 11.61 -14.32
CA LEU A 47 4.19 12.05 -14.14
C LEU A 47 4.34 13.18 -13.13
N ASP A 48 3.32 14.05 -12.99
CA ASP A 48 3.33 15.11 -11.99
C ASP A 48 3.35 14.51 -10.58
N LEU A 49 2.58 13.44 -10.35
CA LEU A 49 2.58 12.72 -9.08
C LEU A 49 3.85 11.90 -8.85
N ALA A 50 4.53 11.43 -9.91
CA ALA A 50 5.88 10.87 -9.79
C ALA A 50 6.89 11.92 -9.33
N LYS A 51 6.77 13.15 -9.85
CA LYS A 51 7.58 14.30 -9.42
C LYS A 51 7.30 14.63 -7.96
N GLU A 52 6.05 14.80 -7.56
CA GLU A 52 5.69 15.07 -6.17
C GLU A 52 6.23 13.99 -5.23
N LEU A 53 6.14 12.70 -5.61
CA LEU A 53 6.69 11.60 -4.84
C LEU A 53 8.21 11.72 -4.70
N SER A 54 8.91 12.02 -5.80
CA SER A 54 10.37 12.19 -5.78
C SER A 54 10.79 13.35 -4.88
N ASP A 55 10.10 14.49 -4.97
CA ASP A 55 10.36 15.68 -4.16
C ASP A 55 10.11 15.39 -2.67
N LEU A 56 9.04 14.67 -2.36
CA LEU A 56 8.68 14.27 -0.99
C LEU A 56 9.73 13.36 -0.35
N LEU A 57 10.40 12.52 -1.13
CA LEU A 57 11.36 11.52 -0.66
C LEU A 57 12.83 11.99 -0.70
N THR A 58 13.11 13.20 -1.17
CA THR A 58 14.47 13.72 -1.42
C THR A 58 15.44 13.55 -0.24
N GLN A 59 14.95 13.61 0.99
CA GLN A 59 15.79 13.55 2.20
C GLN A 59 15.77 12.16 2.89
N ILE A 60 15.19 11.15 2.24
CA ILE A 60 15.05 9.81 2.81
C ILE A 60 15.80 8.82 1.94
N PRO A 61 16.87 8.16 2.43
CA PRO A 61 17.52 7.09 1.70
C PRO A 61 16.55 5.91 1.58
N CYS A 62 16.00 5.74 0.38
CA CYS A 62 14.97 4.73 0.14
C CYS A 62 15.08 4.07 -1.22
N LYS A 63 14.48 2.88 -1.31
CA LYS A 63 14.10 2.20 -2.55
C LYS A 63 12.60 2.35 -2.73
N ILE A 64 12.12 2.37 -3.96
CA ILE A 64 10.70 2.48 -4.26
C ILE A 64 10.22 1.18 -4.91
N ASN A 65 9.16 0.61 -4.36
CA ASN A 65 8.50 -0.56 -4.91
C ASN A 65 7.11 -0.14 -5.40
N LEU A 66 6.95 -0.05 -6.72
CA LEU A 66 5.67 0.27 -7.34
C LEU A 66 4.79 -0.97 -7.39
N ILE A 67 3.58 -0.84 -6.88
CA ILE A 67 2.59 -1.92 -6.82
C ILE A 67 1.39 -1.49 -7.68
N PRO A 68 1.30 -1.94 -8.95
CA PRO A 68 0.11 -1.70 -9.74
C PRO A 68 -1.12 -2.28 -9.05
N PHE A 69 -2.16 -1.46 -8.92
CA PHE A 69 -3.40 -1.89 -8.28
C PHE A 69 -3.97 -3.11 -8.99
N ASN A 70 -4.36 -4.11 -8.23
CA ASN A 70 -5.07 -5.27 -8.77
C ASN A 70 -6.57 -5.06 -8.59
N SER A 71 -7.30 -4.90 -9.71
CA SER A 71 -8.74 -4.67 -9.68
C SER A 71 -9.47 -5.90 -9.15
N PHE A 72 -10.51 -5.68 -8.35
CA PHE A 72 -11.41 -6.72 -7.86
C PHE A 72 -12.87 -6.27 -8.00
N LYS A 73 -13.78 -7.23 -7.93
CA LYS A 73 -15.18 -7.06 -8.35
C LYS A 73 -15.93 -5.91 -7.66
N GLU A 74 -15.61 -5.65 -6.40
CA GLU A 74 -16.25 -4.61 -5.58
C GLU A 74 -15.51 -3.27 -5.61
N SER A 75 -14.46 -3.13 -6.43
CA SER A 75 -13.66 -1.90 -6.51
C SER A 75 -13.98 -1.09 -7.74
N ASP A 76 -14.24 0.19 -7.57
CA ASP A 76 -14.37 1.18 -8.65
C ASP A 76 -13.00 1.57 -9.26
N TYR A 77 -11.90 1.21 -8.59
CA TYR A 77 -10.54 1.52 -9.04
C TYR A 77 -10.03 0.50 -10.04
N LYS A 78 -9.18 0.96 -10.97
CA LYS A 78 -8.64 0.15 -12.06
C LYS A 78 -7.12 0.03 -11.98
N LYS A 79 -6.60 -1.05 -12.57
CA LYS A 79 -5.18 -1.27 -12.77
C LYS A 79 -4.67 -0.25 -13.80
N PRO A 80 -3.56 0.47 -13.54
CA PRO A 80 -2.97 1.37 -14.52
C PRO A 80 -2.40 0.60 -15.70
N SER A 81 -2.34 1.24 -16.87
CA SER A 81 -1.72 0.64 -18.05
C SER A 81 -0.23 0.40 -17.82
N GLY A 82 0.31 -0.69 -18.40
CA GLY A 82 1.74 -1.00 -18.29
C GLY A 82 2.65 0.14 -18.78
N ASN A 83 2.20 0.92 -19.75
CA ASN A 83 2.94 2.07 -20.26
C ASN A 83 3.02 3.19 -19.20
N ARG A 84 1.93 3.50 -18.52
CA ARG A 84 1.92 4.49 -17.41
C ARG A 84 2.82 4.06 -16.26
N VAL A 85 2.73 2.79 -15.84
CA VAL A 85 3.58 2.22 -14.80
C VAL A 85 5.07 2.33 -15.18
N ARG A 86 5.41 2.03 -16.45
CA ARG A 86 6.78 2.13 -16.94
C ARG A 86 7.28 3.58 -16.92
N ARG A 87 6.51 4.52 -17.47
CA ARG A 87 6.89 5.95 -17.48
C ARG A 87 7.06 6.52 -16.07
N PHE A 88 6.21 6.13 -15.14
CA PHE A 88 6.31 6.51 -13.73
C PHE A 88 7.60 5.97 -13.11
N LYS A 89 7.92 4.70 -13.35
CA LYS A 89 9.17 4.07 -12.93
C LYS A 89 10.40 4.75 -13.51
N ASP A 90 10.39 4.98 -14.83
CA ASP A 90 11.53 5.54 -15.55
C ASP A 90 11.85 6.95 -15.04
N TYR A 91 10.83 7.75 -14.76
CA TYR A 91 11.00 9.06 -14.12
C TYR A 91 11.69 8.96 -12.76
N LEU A 92 11.26 8.04 -11.89
CA LEU A 92 11.89 7.86 -10.57
C LEU A 92 13.35 7.37 -10.67
N ILE A 93 13.64 6.51 -11.65
CA ILE A 93 15.02 6.06 -11.91
C ILE A 93 15.89 7.25 -12.39
N GLU A 94 15.36 8.09 -13.27
CA GLU A 94 16.04 9.32 -13.73
C GLU A 94 16.35 10.26 -12.56
N LYS A 95 15.49 10.29 -11.55
CA LYS A 95 15.71 11.03 -10.28
C LYS A 95 16.67 10.33 -9.31
N GLY A 96 17.24 9.19 -9.68
CA GLY A 96 18.24 8.48 -8.88
C GLY A 96 17.68 7.44 -7.90
N TYR A 97 16.38 7.15 -7.92
CA TYR A 97 15.79 6.14 -7.04
C TYR A 97 15.92 4.74 -7.62
N VAL A 98 16.34 3.79 -6.79
CA VAL A 98 16.21 2.36 -7.11
C VAL A 98 14.73 2.01 -7.08
N THR A 99 14.14 1.80 -8.26
CA THR A 99 12.70 1.57 -8.40
C THR A 99 12.40 0.23 -9.04
N THR A 100 11.59 -0.57 -8.36
CA THR A 100 11.11 -1.89 -8.81
C THR A 100 9.60 -1.84 -9.05
N ILE A 101 9.10 -2.75 -9.90
CA ILE A 101 7.67 -2.99 -10.08
C ILE A 101 7.37 -4.37 -9.52
N ARG A 102 6.43 -4.46 -8.60
CA ARG A 102 5.92 -5.74 -8.11
C ARG A 102 5.10 -6.40 -9.22
N SER A 103 5.60 -7.52 -9.76
CA SER A 103 4.79 -8.36 -10.63
C SER A 103 3.83 -9.20 -9.79
N THR A 104 2.54 -9.08 -10.05
CA THR A 104 1.54 -10.00 -9.50
C THR A 104 1.74 -11.37 -10.16
N ARG A 105 2.15 -12.37 -9.38
CA ARG A 105 2.08 -13.77 -9.81
C ARG A 105 0.65 -14.22 -9.57
N GLY A 106 -0.09 -14.53 -10.63
CA GLY A 106 -1.44 -15.06 -10.55
C GLY A 106 -2.51 -14.01 -10.87
N ASP A 107 -2.42 -13.34 -12.03
CA ASP A 107 -3.53 -12.53 -12.57
C ASP A 107 -4.80 -13.39 -12.78
N ASP A 108 -4.66 -14.73 -12.82
CA ASP A 108 -5.75 -15.71 -13.00
C ASP A 108 -6.43 -16.11 -11.68
N ILE A 109 -5.85 -15.78 -10.56
CA ILE A 109 -6.42 -16.05 -9.24
C ILE A 109 -6.72 -14.71 -8.59
N MET A 110 -7.97 -14.49 -8.16
CA MET A 110 -8.39 -13.30 -7.38
C MET A 110 -7.69 -13.27 -6.00
N ALA A 111 -6.37 -13.33 -6.02
CA ALA A 111 -5.51 -13.47 -4.84
C ALA A 111 -4.64 -12.24 -4.67
N ALA A 112 -5.25 -11.10 -4.34
CA ALA A 112 -4.51 -10.05 -3.66
C ALA A 112 -4.46 -10.39 -2.17
N CYS A 113 -3.28 -10.28 -1.55
CA CYS A 113 -3.14 -10.41 -0.09
C CYS A 113 -4.17 -9.51 0.60
N GLY A 114 -5.09 -10.06 1.36
CA GLY A 114 -6.18 -9.34 2.03
C GLY A 114 -7.54 -9.41 1.34
N GLN A 115 -7.65 -9.77 0.06
CA GLN A 115 -8.93 -9.88 -0.66
C GLN A 115 -9.61 -11.25 -0.50
N LEU A 116 -8.90 -12.25 0.02
CA LEU A 116 -9.44 -13.59 0.28
C LEU A 116 -10.35 -13.68 1.50
N VAL A 117 -10.49 -12.60 2.28
CA VAL A 117 -11.26 -12.62 3.54
C VAL A 117 -12.76 -12.82 3.32
N GLY A 118 -13.29 -12.46 2.14
CA GLY A 118 -14.72 -12.59 1.83
C GLY A 118 -15.21 -14.02 1.49
N GLN A 119 -14.30 -14.96 1.19
CA GLN A 119 -14.66 -16.32 0.76
C GLN A 119 -14.24 -17.42 1.74
N VAL A 120 -13.57 -17.06 2.83
CA VAL A 120 -13.27 -18.03 3.89
C VAL A 120 -14.55 -18.24 4.70
N ASN A 121 -15.30 -19.29 4.38
CA ASN A 121 -16.29 -19.83 5.31
C ASN A 121 -15.59 -20.06 6.64
N ASP A 122 -16.03 -19.37 7.69
CA ASP A 122 -15.48 -19.52 9.04
C ASP A 122 -15.70 -20.96 9.53
N LYS A 123 -14.78 -21.85 9.11
CA LYS A 123 -14.78 -23.27 9.53
C LYS A 123 -14.65 -23.42 11.04
N THR A 124 -14.22 -22.37 11.75
CA THR A 124 -14.01 -22.39 13.20
C THR A 124 -15.28 -22.02 13.97
N LYS A 125 -16.34 -21.57 13.29
CA LYS A 125 -17.60 -21.11 13.91
C LYS A 125 -17.39 -20.11 15.05
N ARG A 126 -16.33 -19.30 14.97
CA ARG A 126 -15.92 -18.37 16.03
C ARG A 126 -17.01 -17.33 16.31
N LYS A 127 -17.70 -16.85 15.27
CA LYS A 127 -18.83 -15.92 15.42
C LYS A 127 -19.99 -16.55 16.18
N GLU A 128 -20.32 -17.81 15.90
CA GLU A 128 -21.39 -18.53 16.60
C GLU A 128 -21.03 -18.78 18.07
N ARG A 129 -19.77 -19.12 18.36
CA ARG A 129 -19.27 -19.29 19.74
C ARG A 129 -19.32 -17.99 20.54
N LEU A 130 -18.92 -16.87 19.95
CA LEU A 130 -18.99 -15.54 20.59
C LEU A 130 -20.42 -15.10 20.86
N ASN A 131 -21.36 -15.39 19.97
CA ASN A 131 -22.77 -15.07 20.16
C ASN A 131 -23.41 -15.95 21.25
N ARG A 132 -23.10 -17.25 21.30
CA ARG A 132 -23.56 -18.13 22.41
C ARG A 132 -23.06 -17.64 23.76
N ALA A 133 -21.76 -17.30 23.87
CA ALA A 133 -21.21 -16.80 25.12
C ALA A 133 -21.86 -15.49 25.59
N LYS A 134 -22.26 -14.59 24.65
CA LYS A 134 -22.99 -13.37 24.99
C LYS A 134 -24.40 -13.62 25.48
N ILE A 135 -25.09 -14.63 24.95
CA ILE A 135 -26.45 -14.99 25.37
C ILE A 135 -26.43 -15.64 26.76
N GLU A 136 -25.44 -16.46 27.06
CA GLU A 136 -25.28 -17.09 28.38
C GLU A 136 -24.96 -16.07 29.50
N VAL A 137 -24.21 -15.01 29.18
CA VAL A 137 -23.89 -13.92 30.15
C VAL A 137 -25.11 -13.00 30.40
N GLN A 138 -26.07 -12.90 29.48
CA GLN A 138 -27.28 -12.11 29.64
C GLN A 138 -28.44 -12.87 30.33
N ALA A 139 -28.28 -14.17 30.54
CA ALA A 139 -29.30 -15.03 31.17
C ALA A 139 -29.00 -15.34 32.66
N LEU A 140 -27.96 -14.72 33.22
CA LEU A 140 -27.60 -14.75 34.64
C LEU A 140 -27.90 -13.38 35.31
#